data_eb36c084b148ec73e256761bd7001ce0
#
_entry.id   eb36c084b148ec73e256761bd7001ce0
#
_cell.length_a   1.000
_cell.length_b   1.000
_cell.length_c   1.000
_cell.angle_alpha   90.00
_cell.angle_beta   90.00
_cell.angle_gamma   90.00
#
_symmetry.space_group_name_H-M   'P 1'
#
loop_
_entity.id
_entity.type
_entity.pdbx_description
1 polymer ?
#
loop_
_entity_poly.entity_id
_entity_poly.type
_entity_poly.pdbx_seq_one_letter_code
_entity_poly.pdbx_strand_id
1 'polypeptide(L)'
;MRIDIITVVPELLESPLSHSIVGRAIKKGLVEIHIHNLRQYGKGPRLQVDDYSYGGDAGMVLMIEPVYMMIEQLKSERDYDEIIYMSPDGEVLTQGIANELSLKGNLILLCGHYKGIDHRIREHLITREISVGDYVLSGGELPAAILADSIIRLIPGALTDETSALSDCFQDDLLSPPVYTRPAEFNGWKVPEVLLSGNPKLIQAWQDEQAIERTKRLRPKLLEK
;
A
#
# COMPACT_ATOMS: atom_id res chain seq x y z
N MET A 1 4.61 -14.76 1.61
CA MET A 1 4.51 -13.75 0.50
C MET A 1 5.88 -13.17 0.23
N ARG A 2 6.21 -12.87 -1.03
CA ARG A 2 7.40 -12.09 -1.38
C ARG A 2 7.01 -10.84 -2.16
N ILE A 3 7.66 -9.70 -1.83
CA ILE A 3 7.47 -8.41 -2.51
C ILE A 3 8.84 -7.90 -2.97
N ASP A 4 9.01 -7.78 -4.26
CA ASP A 4 10.20 -7.20 -4.89
C ASP A 4 9.89 -5.76 -5.33
N ILE A 5 10.62 -4.77 -4.81
CA ILE A 5 10.38 -3.35 -5.10
C ILE A 5 11.52 -2.81 -5.95
N ILE A 6 11.19 -2.39 -7.17
CA ILE A 6 12.14 -1.79 -8.11
C ILE A 6 12.11 -0.27 -7.96
N THR A 7 13.24 0.35 -7.66
CA THR A 7 13.34 1.79 -7.40
C THR A 7 14.69 2.37 -7.87
N VAL A 8 14.74 3.67 -8.05
CA VAL A 8 16.00 4.43 -8.29
C VAL A 8 16.55 5.06 -7.01
N VAL A 9 15.78 5.04 -5.89
CA VAL A 9 16.15 5.61 -4.57
C VAL A 9 15.79 4.61 -3.47
N PRO A 10 16.54 3.49 -3.34
CA PRO A 10 16.25 2.43 -2.37
C PRO A 10 16.22 2.90 -0.92
N GLU A 11 17.00 3.93 -0.57
CA GLU A 11 17.12 4.48 0.78
C GLU A 11 15.78 5.01 1.34
N LEU A 12 14.87 5.45 0.47
CA LEU A 12 13.53 5.91 0.88
C LEU A 12 12.64 4.80 1.45
N LEU A 13 12.95 3.54 1.16
CA LEU A 13 12.18 2.38 1.58
C LEU A 13 12.73 1.70 2.84
N GLU A 14 13.95 1.96 3.23
CA GLU A 14 14.63 1.26 4.34
C GLU A 14 13.88 1.44 5.67
N SER A 15 13.57 2.68 6.04
CA SER A 15 12.92 2.99 7.31
C SER A 15 11.47 2.50 7.39
N PRO A 16 10.55 2.83 6.46
CA PRO A 16 9.15 2.42 6.56
C PRO A 16 8.95 0.91 6.55
N LEU A 17 9.83 0.16 5.87
CA LEU A 17 9.70 -1.30 5.75
C LEU A 17 10.44 -2.08 6.83
N SER A 18 11.27 -1.44 7.67
CA SER A 18 12.06 -2.13 8.71
C SER A 18 11.45 -2.09 10.11
N HIS A 19 10.37 -1.33 10.33
CA HIS A 19 9.80 -1.07 11.65
C HIS A 19 8.37 -1.56 11.81
N SER A 20 7.86 -1.50 13.05
CA SER A 20 6.46 -1.77 13.44
C SER A 20 5.95 -3.14 12.97
N ILE A 21 4.76 -3.20 12.40
CA ILE A 21 4.08 -4.43 11.95
C ILE A 21 4.86 -5.07 10.80
N VAL A 22 5.26 -4.30 9.80
CA VAL A 22 6.02 -4.79 8.64
C VAL A 22 7.34 -5.43 9.09
N GLY A 23 8.13 -4.73 9.89
CA GLY A 23 9.40 -5.27 10.40
C GLY A 23 9.23 -6.53 11.28
N ARG A 24 8.11 -6.64 12.01
CA ARG A 24 7.79 -7.88 12.76
C ARG A 24 7.38 -9.03 11.85
N ALA A 25 6.59 -8.75 10.80
CA ALA A 25 6.18 -9.75 9.81
C ALA A 25 7.40 -10.32 9.07
N ILE A 26 8.35 -9.49 8.68
CA ILE A 26 9.62 -9.91 8.07
C ILE A 26 10.40 -10.81 9.06
N LYS A 27 10.58 -10.38 10.31
CA LYS A 27 11.30 -11.16 11.33
C LYS A 27 10.65 -12.50 11.63
N LYS A 28 9.33 -12.62 11.50
CA LYS A 28 8.58 -13.88 11.65
C LYS A 28 8.63 -14.75 10.38
N GLY A 29 9.22 -14.30 9.28
CA GLY A 29 9.25 -15.02 8.01
C GLY A 29 7.90 -15.10 7.29
N LEU A 30 6.94 -14.22 7.62
CA LEU A 30 5.62 -14.17 6.98
C LEU A 30 5.68 -13.49 5.60
N VAL A 31 6.62 -12.57 5.45
CA VAL A 31 6.88 -11.85 4.21
C VAL A 31 8.38 -11.63 4.01
N GLU A 32 8.80 -11.68 2.76
CA GLU A 32 10.13 -11.26 2.33
C GLU A 32 9.98 -10.00 1.48
N ILE A 33 10.78 -8.97 1.76
CA ILE A 33 10.83 -7.73 0.97
C ILE A 33 12.25 -7.57 0.44
N HIS A 34 12.36 -7.43 -0.88
CA HIS A 34 13.62 -7.19 -1.57
C HIS A 34 13.54 -5.86 -2.33
N ILE A 35 14.45 -4.96 -2.02
CA ILE A 35 14.54 -3.64 -2.65
C ILE A 35 15.65 -3.69 -3.70
N HIS A 36 15.29 -3.46 -4.95
CA HIS A 36 16.19 -3.54 -6.11
C HIS A 36 16.49 -2.13 -6.63
N ASN A 37 17.79 -1.78 -6.64
CA ASN A 37 18.23 -0.53 -7.24
C ASN A 37 18.30 -0.67 -8.76
N LEU A 38 17.37 0.00 -9.46
CA LEU A 38 17.29 -0.03 -10.93
C LEU A 38 18.58 0.43 -11.62
N ARG A 39 19.39 1.27 -10.95
CA ARG A 39 20.67 1.73 -11.49
C ARG A 39 21.67 0.61 -11.78
N GLN A 40 21.48 -0.58 -11.20
CA GLN A 40 22.32 -1.74 -11.52
C GLN A 40 22.23 -2.15 -13.00
N TYR A 41 21.15 -1.80 -13.68
CA TYR A 41 20.91 -1.99 -15.11
C TYR A 41 21.04 -0.70 -15.92
N GLY A 42 21.55 0.36 -15.28
CA GLY A 42 21.74 1.66 -15.93
C GLY A 42 22.85 1.66 -16.99
N LYS A 43 22.74 2.57 -17.94
CA LYS A 43 23.68 2.70 -19.06
C LYS A 43 24.88 3.58 -18.72
N GLY A 44 26.02 3.16 -19.23
CA GLY A 44 27.27 3.92 -19.18
C GLY A 44 27.84 4.09 -17.76
N PRO A 45 28.93 4.88 -17.61
CA PRO A 45 29.62 5.04 -16.33
C PRO A 45 28.79 5.71 -15.22
N ARG A 46 27.73 6.42 -15.59
CA ARG A 46 26.82 7.11 -14.64
C ARG A 46 25.64 6.26 -14.21
N LEU A 47 25.52 5.02 -14.71
CA LEU A 47 24.42 4.10 -14.43
C LEU A 47 23.05 4.78 -14.70
N GLN A 48 22.95 5.42 -15.87
CA GLN A 48 21.79 6.22 -16.25
C GLN A 48 20.59 5.33 -16.55
N VAL A 49 19.46 5.65 -15.97
CA VAL A 49 18.19 4.89 -16.09
C VAL A 49 17.05 5.71 -16.70
N ASP A 50 17.32 6.96 -17.03
CA ASP A 50 16.35 7.94 -17.56
C ASP A 50 16.92 8.62 -18.81
N ASP A 51 16.01 9.07 -19.71
CA ASP A 51 16.36 9.78 -20.94
C ASP A 51 15.24 10.78 -21.32
N TYR A 52 15.51 11.64 -22.26
CA TYR A 52 14.52 12.58 -22.81
C TYR A 52 13.40 11.82 -23.52
N SER A 53 12.16 12.33 -23.35
CA SER A 53 11.02 11.80 -24.08
C SER A 53 11.10 12.13 -25.57
N TYR A 54 10.64 11.23 -26.41
CA TYR A 54 10.32 11.59 -27.79
C TYR A 54 9.21 12.64 -27.80
N GLY A 55 9.24 13.56 -28.76
CA GLY A 55 8.26 14.65 -28.86
C GLY A 55 8.72 15.97 -28.24
N GLY A 56 9.81 15.98 -27.47
CA GLY A 56 10.47 17.21 -27.00
C GLY A 56 9.88 17.85 -25.74
N ASP A 57 9.07 17.11 -24.98
CA ASP A 57 8.58 17.60 -23.68
C ASP A 57 9.70 17.78 -22.66
N ALA A 58 9.53 18.74 -21.76
CA ALA A 58 10.49 18.99 -20.69
C ALA A 58 10.46 17.88 -19.64
N GLY A 59 11.62 17.40 -19.20
CA GLY A 59 11.82 16.39 -18.16
C GLY A 59 12.28 15.06 -18.71
N MET A 60 12.67 14.16 -17.80
CA MET A 60 13.21 12.83 -18.10
C MET A 60 12.15 11.77 -17.89
N VAL A 61 12.31 10.60 -18.50
CA VAL A 61 11.43 9.44 -18.41
C VAL A 61 12.28 8.22 -18.12
N LEU A 62 11.84 7.31 -17.27
CA LEU A 62 12.54 6.04 -17.03
C LEU A 62 12.59 5.23 -18.33
N MET A 63 13.81 4.82 -18.70
CA MET A 63 14.05 4.05 -19.92
C MET A 63 13.48 2.63 -19.82
N ILE A 64 13.02 2.11 -20.96
CA ILE A 64 12.47 0.76 -21.05
C ILE A 64 13.51 -0.33 -20.74
N GLU A 65 14.75 -0.21 -21.26
CA GLU A 65 15.74 -1.28 -21.18
C GLU A 65 16.15 -1.65 -19.74
N PRO A 66 16.53 -0.70 -18.83
CA PRO A 66 16.83 -1.05 -17.45
C PRO A 66 15.68 -1.74 -16.74
N VAL A 67 14.44 -1.24 -16.93
CA VAL A 67 13.24 -1.81 -16.30
C VAL A 67 12.96 -3.20 -16.84
N TYR A 68 13.00 -3.38 -18.16
CA TYR A 68 12.82 -4.67 -18.81
C TYR A 68 13.82 -5.71 -18.28
N MET A 69 15.11 -5.37 -18.28
CA MET A 69 16.18 -6.29 -17.84
C MET A 69 15.98 -6.72 -16.40
N MET A 70 15.61 -5.81 -15.51
CA MET A 70 15.38 -6.13 -14.10
C MET A 70 14.14 -7.01 -13.91
N ILE A 71 13.03 -6.70 -14.58
CA ILE A 71 11.80 -7.51 -14.49
C ILE A 71 12.06 -8.92 -15.04
N GLU A 72 12.74 -9.06 -16.19
CA GLU A 72 13.06 -10.38 -16.75
C GLU A 72 14.02 -11.17 -15.86
N GLN A 73 14.99 -10.51 -15.22
CA GLN A 73 15.83 -11.18 -14.24
C GLN A 73 15.00 -11.74 -13.07
N LEU A 74 14.11 -10.94 -12.51
CA LEU A 74 13.23 -11.39 -11.42
C LEU A 74 12.31 -12.54 -11.86
N LYS A 75 11.72 -12.45 -13.05
CA LYS A 75 10.88 -13.49 -13.65
C LYS A 75 11.67 -14.78 -13.98
N SER A 76 12.96 -14.70 -14.22
CA SER A 76 13.79 -15.89 -14.42
C SER A 76 13.99 -16.70 -13.12
N GLU A 77 13.82 -16.08 -11.96
CA GLU A 77 13.99 -16.71 -10.65
C GLU A 77 12.68 -17.32 -10.11
N ARG A 78 11.52 -16.72 -10.46
CA ARG A 78 10.19 -17.15 -9.98
C ARG A 78 9.05 -16.58 -10.80
N ASP A 79 7.87 -17.19 -10.68
CA ASP A 79 6.62 -16.63 -11.20
C ASP A 79 6.10 -15.53 -10.27
N TYR A 80 5.57 -14.45 -10.86
CA TYR A 80 4.93 -13.34 -10.14
C TYR A 80 3.46 -13.29 -10.47
N ASP A 81 2.63 -13.12 -9.44
CA ASP A 81 1.17 -12.99 -9.58
C ASP A 81 0.80 -11.65 -10.20
N GLU A 82 1.50 -10.57 -9.81
CA GLU A 82 1.27 -9.23 -10.32
C GLU A 82 2.58 -8.43 -10.44
N ILE A 83 2.63 -7.58 -11.46
CA ILE A 83 3.66 -6.55 -11.64
C ILE A 83 2.94 -5.20 -11.59
N ILE A 84 3.07 -4.51 -10.46
CA ILE A 84 2.28 -3.33 -10.14
C ILE A 84 3.13 -2.07 -10.34
N TYR A 85 2.65 -1.16 -11.17
CA TYR A 85 3.24 0.17 -11.31
C TYR A 85 2.54 1.17 -10.39
N MET A 86 3.31 1.84 -9.53
CA MET A 86 2.81 2.91 -8.67
C MET A 86 2.71 4.20 -9.47
N SER A 87 1.51 4.57 -9.84
CA SER A 87 1.21 5.68 -10.75
C SER A 87 0.04 6.53 -10.23
N PRO A 88 0.06 7.87 -10.34
CA PRO A 88 -1.07 8.71 -9.94
C PRO A 88 -2.32 8.49 -10.80
N ASP A 89 -2.17 8.01 -12.02
CA ASP A 89 -3.25 7.74 -12.98
C ASP A 89 -3.77 6.28 -12.93
N GLY A 90 -3.25 5.45 -12.01
CA GLY A 90 -3.75 4.10 -11.75
C GLY A 90 -5.09 4.07 -11.01
N GLU A 91 -5.63 2.87 -10.83
CA GLU A 91 -6.82 2.68 -9.97
C GLU A 91 -6.51 3.06 -8.52
N VAL A 92 -7.47 3.72 -7.87
CA VAL A 92 -7.25 4.18 -6.49
C VAL A 92 -7.25 3.01 -5.51
N LEU A 93 -6.16 2.88 -4.73
CA LEU A 93 -6.02 1.85 -3.70
C LEU A 93 -7.19 1.90 -2.72
N THR A 94 -7.86 0.77 -2.56
CA THR A 94 -8.94 0.57 -1.58
C THR A 94 -8.61 -0.61 -0.67
N GLN A 95 -9.34 -0.77 0.43
CA GLN A 95 -9.19 -1.94 1.30
C GLN A 95 -9.48 -3.25 0.54
N GLY A 96 -10.45 -3.23 -0.39
CA GLY A 96 -10.76 -4.38 -1.25
C GLY A 96 -9.57 -4.83 -2.11
N ILE A 97 -8.85 -3.88 -2.71
CA ILE A 97 -7.62 -4.15 -3.47
C ILE A 97 -6.52 -4.70 -2.55
N ALA A 98 -6.35 -4.12 -1.36
CA ALA A 98 -5.36 -4.62 -0.40
C ALA A 98 -5.70 -6.06 0.05
N ASN A 99 -6.98 -6.37 0.30
CA ASN A 99 -7.44 -7.72 0.64
C ASN A 99 -7.14 -8.71 -0.50
N GLU A 100 -7.45 -8.36 -1.75
CA GLU A 100 -7.15 -9.18 -2.92
C GLU A 100 -5.65 -9.47 -3.04
N LEU A 101 -4.82 -8.43 -2.97
CA LEU A 101 -3.37 -8.56 -3.13
C LEU A 101 -2.72 -9.29 -1.94
N SER A 102 -3.31 -9.26 -0.75
CA SER A 102 -2.81 -10.01 0.41
C SER A 102 -2.86 -11.52 0.25
N LEU A 103 -3.67 -12.03 -0.69
CA LEU A 103 -3.80 -13.45 -1.02
C LEU A 103 -2.77 -13.93 -2.07
N LYS A 104 -2.02 -13.00 -2.67
CA LYS A 104 -1.01 -13.32 -3.68
C LYS A 104 0.29 -13.83 -3.03
N GLY A 105 1.05 -14.62 -3.80
CA GLY A 105 2.33 -15.19 -3.34
C GLY A 105 3.51 -14.26 -3.58
N ASN A 106 3.62 -13.72 -4.80
CA ASN A 106 4.76 -12.95 -5.27
C ASN A 106 4.33 -11.69 -6.03
N LEU A 107 4.82 -10.52 -5.63
CA LEU A 107 4.51 -9.24 -6.27
C LEU A 107 5.78 -8.51 -6.67
N ILE A 108 5.76 -7.84 -7.82
CA ILE A 108 6.73 -6.79 -8.17
C ILE A 108 6.03 -5.44 -8.03
N LEU A 109 6.64 -4.49 -7.32
CA LEU A 109 6.22 -3.10 -7.26
C LEU A 109 7.25 -2.24 -8.00
N LEU A 110 6.85 -1.60 -9.11
CA LEU A 110 7.68 -0.66 -9.84
C LEU A 110 7.39 0.77 -9.36
N CYS A 111 8.40 1.42 -8.78
CA CYS A 111 8.33 2.81 -8.38
C CYS A 111 8.61 3.72 -9.57
N GLY A 112 7.64 4.54 -9.96
CA GLY A 112 7.85 5.59 -10.95
C GLY A 112 8.68 6.74 -10.41
N HIS A 113 9.41 7.38 -11.31
CA HIS A 113 10.19 8.58 -11.03
C HIS A 113 10.16 9.54 -12.23
N TYR A 114 10.69 10.75 -12.05
CA TYR A 114 10.75 11.77 -13.10
C TYR A 114 9.35 12.18 -13.61
N LYS A 115 9.15 12.22 -14.94
CA LYS A 115 7.82 12.43 -15.56
C LYS A 115 7.03 11.14 -15.79
N GLY A 116 7.56 10.02 -15.36
CA GLY A 116 6.95 8.70 -15.53
C GLY A 116 7.92 7.69 -16.15
N ILE A 117 7.37 6.66 -16.76
CA ILE A 117 8.09 5.56 -17.35
C ILE A 117 7.79 5.48 -18.85
N ASP A 118 8.68 4.88 -19.64
CA ASP A 118 8.41 4.59 -21.05
C ASP A 118 7.09 3.81 -21.18
N HIS A 119 6.19 4.27 -22.03
CA HIS A 119 4.83 3.72 -22.13
C HIS A 119 4.80 2.23 -22.51
N ARG A 120 5.80 1.74 -23.26
CA ARG A 120 5.93 0.32 -23.59
C ARG A 120 6.10 -0.58 -22.37
N ILE A 121 6.62 -0.06 -21.25
CA ILE A 121 6.66 -0.77 -19.96
C ILE A 121 5.24 -1.01 -19.47
N ARG A 122 4.39 0.02 -19.51
CA ARG A 122 2.98 -0.07 -19.10
C ARG A 122 2.21 -1.07 -19.95
N GLU A 123 2.42 -1.03 -21.28
CA GLU A 123 1.69 -1.90 -22.22
C GLU A 123 2.09 -3.37 -22.18
N HIS A 124 3.37 -3.67 -21.88
CA HIS A 124 3.90 -5.01 -22.10
C HIS A 124 4.40 -5.72 -20.82
N LEU A 125 4.68 -4.99 -19.76
CA LEU A 125 5.28 -5.56 -18.55
C LEU A 125 4.41 -5.42 -17.32
N ILE A 126 3.58 -4.38 -17.23
CA ILE A 126 2.74 -4.08 -16.08
C ILE A 126 1.42 -4.84 -16.19
N THR A 127 1.01 -5.50 -15.10
CA THR A 127 -0.30 -6.17 -15.01
C THR A 127 -1.35 -5.27 -14.37
N ARG A 128 -0.91 -4.33 -13.50
CA ARG A 128 -1.81 -3.45 -12.75
C ARG A 128 -1.16 -2.11 -12.44
N GLU A 129 -1.92 -1.04 -12.46
CA GLU A 129 -1.46 0.29 -12.05
C GLU A 129 -2.27 0.76 -10.86
N ILE A 130 -1.59 1.20 -9.79
CA ILE A 130 -2.24 1.60 -8.53
C ILE A 130 -1.81 3.01 -8.15
N SER A 131 -2.82 3.83 -7.81
CA SER A 131 -2.71 5.16 -7.23
C SER A 131 -3.03 5.13 -5.74
N VAL A 132 -2.31 5.91 -4.93
CA VAL A 132 -2.64 6.10 -3.50
C VAL A 132 -3.56 7.32 -3.27
N GLY A 133 -4.02 7.97 -4.34
CA GLY A 133 -4.94 9.10 -4.28
C GLY A 133 -4.71 10.11 -5.40
N ASP A 134 -5.64 11.05 -5.57
CA ASP A 134 -5.65 12.08 -6.62
C ASP A 134 -4.68 13.23 -6.30
N TYR A 135 -3.39 12.90 -6.17
CA TYR A 135 -2.30 13.88 -5.98
C TYR A 135 -0.99 13.31 -6.50
N VAL A 136 -0.04 14.19 -6.78
CA VAL A 136 1.26 13.82 -7.34
C VAL A 136 2.33 13.86 -6.25
N LEU A 137 3.14 12.80 -6.19
CA LEU A 137 4.33 12.69 -5.34
C LEU A 137 5.60 12.78 -6.18
N SER A 138 6.75 12.93 -5.52
CA SER A 138 8.06 12.99 -6.19
C SER A 138 8.53 11.66 -6.77
N GLY A 139 7.97 10.53 -6.29
CA GLY A 139 8.32 9.18 -6.74
C GLY A 139 7.33 8.13 -6.22
N GLY A 140 7.48 6.91 -6.70
CA GLY A 140 6.62 5.77 -6.35
C GLY A 140 7.01 5.04 -5.06
N GLU A 141 8.10 5.41 -4.38
CA GLU A 141 8.61 4.70 -3.21
C GLU A 141 7.65 4.76 -2.03
N LEU A 142 7.16 5.96 -1.69
CA LEU A 142 6.17 6.11 -0.60
C LEU A 142 4.84 5.41 -0.93
N PRO A 143 4.26 5.55 -2.14
CA PRO A 143 3.15 4.72 -2.57
C PRO A 143 3.40 3.21 -2.46
N ALA A 144 4.56 2.72 -2.86
CA ALA A 144 4.92 1.30 -2.73
C ALA A 144 4.99 0.86 -1.26
N ALA A 145 5.53 1.72 -0.38
CA ALA A 145 5.53 1.45 1.06
C ALA A 145 4.11 1.41 1.65
N ILE A 146 3.22 2.33 1.25
CA ILE A 146 1.80 2.34 1.66
C ILE A 146 1.11 1.05 1.20
N LEU A 147 1.29 0.66 -0.06
CA LEU A 147 0.71 -0.58 -0.60
C LEU A 147 1.26 -1.80 0.15
N ALA A 148 2.57 -1.89 0.35
CA ALA A 148 3.19 -3.00 1.08
C ALA A 148 2.67 -3.09 2.53
N ASP A 149 2.58 -1.98 3.26
CA ASP A 149 2.03 -1.97 4.63
C ASP A 149 0.57 -2.41 4.65
N SER A 150 -0.27 -1.90 3.73
CA SER A 150 -1.69 -2.24 3.66
C SER A 150 -1.93 -3.73 3.37
N ILE A 151 -1.06 -4.37 2.58
CA ILE A 151 -1.13 -5.80 2.27
C ILE A 151 -0.60 -6.65 3.45
N ILE A 152 0.59 -6.31 3.95
CA ILE A 152 1.32 -7.13 4.92
C ILE A 152 0.55 -7.27 6.24
N ARG A 153 -0.12 -6.21 6.69
CA ARG A 153 -0.93 -6.24 7.91
C ARG A 153 -2.11 -7.20 7.85
N LEU A 154 -2.53 -7.62 6.65
CA LEU A 154 -3.61 -8.57 6.41
C LEU A 154 -3.13 -10.03 6.39
N ILE A 155 -1.82 -10.26 6.32
CA ILE A 155 -1.26 -11.62 6.33
C ILE A 155 -1.49 -12.25 7.72
N PRO A 156 -2.04 -13.48 7.79
CA PRO A 156 -2.23 -14.17 9.06
C PRO A 156 -0.96 -14.20 9.92
N GLY A 157 -1.07 -13.85 11.19
CA GLY A 157 0.04 -13.75 12.14
C GLY A 157 0.86 -12.46 12.08
N ALA A 158 0.60 -11.54 11.14
CA ALA A 158 1.27 -10.23 11.09
C ALA A 158 0.83 -9.33 12.25
N LEU A 159 -0.48 -9.27 12.53
CA LEU A 159 -1.05 -8.60 13.70
C LEU A 159 -1.03 -9.53 14.92
N THR A 160 -0.95 -8.94 16.11
CA THR A 160 -1.02 -9.69 17.38
C THR A 160 -2.42 -10.21 17.65
N ASP A 161 -3.43 -9.46 17.26
CA ASP A 161 -4.85 -9.82 17.31
C ASP A 161 -5.40 -9.81 15.89
N GLU A 162 -5.66 -10.99 15.34
CA GLU A 162 -6.16 -11.17 13.97
C GLU A 162 -7.57 -10.62 13.80
N THR A 163 -8.38 -10.58 14.89
CA THR A 163 -9.72 -10.01 14.85
C THR A 163 -9.70 -8.48 14.65
N SER A 164 -8.59 -7.84 14.99
CA SER A 164 -8.39 -6.39 14.78
C SER A 164 -8.48 -6.02 13.30
N ALA A 165 -7.93 -6.84 12.41
CA ALA A 165 -8.00 -6.58 10.97
C ALA A 165 -9.44 -6.67 10.43
N LEU A 166 -10.28 -7.54 11.01
CA LEU A 166 -11.67 -7.73 10.60
C LEU A 166 -12.58 -6.58 11.06
N SER A 167 -12.22 -5.88 12.13
CA SER A 167 -12.97 -4.75 12.70
C SER A 167 -12.46 -3.38 12.25
N ASP A 168 -11.46 -3.33 11.38
CA ASP A 168 -10.91 -2.07 10.84
C ASP A 168 -11.89 -1.36 9.89
N CYS A 169 -11.66 -0.06 9.68
CA CYS A 169 -12.41 0.73 8.71
C CYS A 169 -12.40 0.06 7.32
N PHE A 170 -13.51 0.20 6.60
CA PHE A 170 -13.68 -0.21 5.20
C PHE A 170 -13.80 -1.73 4.95
N GLN A 171 -13.82 -2.58 5.97
CA GLN A 171 -14.08 -4.02 5.76
C GLN A 171 -15.54 -4.26 5.32
N ASP A 172 -16.49 -3.52 5.90
CA ASP A 172 -17.92 -3.58 5.56
C ASP A 172 -18.41 -2.26 4.93
N ASP A 173 -17.53 -1.55 4.19
CA ASP A 173 -17.80 -0.21 3.64
C ASP A 173 -18.20 0.85 4.70
N LEU A 174 -17.91 0.60 5.98
CA LEU A 174 -18.17 1.51 7.09
C LEU A 174 -16.88 2.07 7.69
N LEU A 175 -17.00 3.22 8.33
CA LEU A 175 -15.97 3.76 9.22
C LEU A 175 -16.11 3.11 10.61
N SER A 176 -14.99 2.85 11.28
CA SER A 176 -15.01 2.32 12.65
C SER A 176 -15.73 3.27 13.61
N PRO A 177 -16.43 2.72 14.62
CA PRO A 177 -17.06 3.52 15.67
C PRO A 177 -16.03 4.28 16.50
N PRO A 178 -16.43 5.31 17.28
CA PRO A 178 -15.53 5.97 18.20
C PRO A 178 -15.01 5.02 19.26
N VAL A 179 -13.71 5.12 19.57
CA VAL A 179 -13.06 4.34 20.62
C VAL A 179 -12.62 5.24 21.76
N TYR A 180 -12.68 4.73 23.00
CA TYR A 180 -12.34 5.44 24.21
C TYR A 180 -11.36 4.62 25.04
N THR A 181 -10.47 5.31 25.74
CA THR A 181 -9.52 4.73 26.69
C THR A 181 -9.75 5.25 28.11
N ARG A 182 -9.11 4.68 29.09
CA ARG A 182 -9.12 5.17 30.49
C ARG A 182 -8.38 6.51 30.62
N PRO A 183 -8.81 7.39 31.53
CA PRO A 183 -9.90 7.26 32.51
C PRO A 183 -11.30 7.45 31.87
N ALA A 184 -12.37 7.03 32.61
CA ALA A 184 -13.75 7.14 32.13
C ALA A 184 -14.23 8.61 32.05
N GLU A 185 -13.57 9.52 32.77
CA GLU A 185 -13.82 10.97 32.68
C GLU A 185 -12.47 11.70 32.71
N PHE A 186 -12.30 12.67 31.80
CA PHE A 186 -11.14 13.56 31.72
C PHE A 186 -11.58 14.98 31.38
N ASN A 187 -11.27 15.96 32.20
CA ASN A 187 -11.68 17.38 32.03
C ASN A 187 -13.19 17.58 31.78
N GLY A 188 -14.06 16.77 32.41
CA GLY A 188 -15.50 16.82 32.22
C GLY A 188 -15.98 16.08 30.96
N TRP A 189 -15.09 15.54 30.13
CA TRP A 189 -15.41 14.71 28.97
C TRP A 189 -15.57 13.26 29.41
N LYS A 190 -16.74 12.67 29.15
CA LYS A 190 -17.10 11.35 29.64
C LYS A 190 -17.12 10.31 28.53
N VAL A 191 -16.72 9.11 28.88
CA VAL A 191 -16.97 7.93 28.06
C VAL A 191 -18.48 7.64 28.09
N PRO A 192 -19.12 7.29 26.95
CA PRO A 192 -20.53 6.90 26.92
C PRO A 192 -20.84 5.78 27.91
N GLU A 193 -21.91 5.92 28.68
CA GLU A 193 -22.27 4.96 29.73
C GLU A 193 -22.49 3.55 29.21
N VAL A 194 -22.99 3.39 27.97
CA VAL A 194 -23.19 2.09 27.32
C VAL A 194 -21.91 1.29 27.23
N LEU A 195 -20.76 1.95 27.01
CA LEU A 195 -19.43 1.30 26.93
C LEU A 195 -18.93 0.84 28.31
N LEU A 196 -19.48 1.40 29.38
CA LEU A 196 -19.14 1.06 30.77
C LEU A 196 -20.12 0.01 31.35
N SER A 197 -21.19 -0.32 30.62
CA SER A 197 -22.28 -1.21 31.09
C SER A 197 -21.84 -2.67 31.26
N GLY A 198 -20.77 -3.12 30.59
CA GLY A 198 -20.36 -4.50 30.55
C GLY A 198 -21.32 -5.43 29.77
N ASN A 199 -22.34 -4.89 29.08
CA ASN A 199 -23.29 -5.66 28.28
C ASN A 199 -22.85 -5.71 26.80
N PRO A 200 -22.31 -6.84 26.30
CA PRO A 200 -21.77 -6.91 24.93
C PRO A 200 -22.81 -6.57 23.85
N LYS A 201 -24.07 -6.95 24.04
CA LYS A 201 -25.14 -6.68 23.04
C LYS A 201 -25.43 -5.19 22.91
N LEU A 202 -25.50 -4.47 24.03
CA LEU A 202 -25.75 -3.02 24.01
C LEU A 202 -24.54 -2.27 23.45
N ILE A 203 -23.34 -2.72 23.80
CA ILE A 203 -22.07 -2.15 23.30
C ILE A 203 -22.00 -2.32 21.78
N GLN A 204 -22.27 -3.53 21.26
CA GLN A 204 -22.24 -3.79 19.81
C GLN A 204 -23.29 -2.95 19.06
N ALA A 205 -24.52 -2.91 19.54
CA ALA A 205 -25.57 -2.12 18.91
C ALA A 205 -25.21 -0.63 18.85
N TRP A 206 -24.63 -0.09 19.91
CA TRP A 206 -24.15 1.29 19.93
C TRP A 206 -22.98 1.51 18.94
N GLN A 207 -22.03 0.56 18.87
CA GLN A 207 -20.90 0.64 17.95
C GLN A 207 -21.39 0.65 16.50
N ASP A 208 -22.33 -0.22 16.14
CA ASP A 208 -22.92 -0.31 14.80
C ASP A 208 -23.63 1.00 14.42
N GLU A 209 -24.44 1.55 15.32
CA GLU A 209 -25.10 2.83 15.12
C GLU A 209 -24.09 3.97 14.89
N GLN A 210 -23.06 4.06 15.74
CA GLN A 210 -22.02 5.09 15.63
C GLN A 210 -21.18 4.94 14.34
N ALA A 211 -20.89 3.72 13.90
CA ALA A 211 -20.21 3.46 12.64
C ALA A 211 -21.02 4.00 11.45
N ILE A 212 -22.34 3.70 11.41
CA ILE A 212 -23.24 4.18 10.37
C ILE A 212 -23.34 5.71 10.39
N GLU A 213 -23.57 6.33 11.55
CA GLU A 213 -23.65 7.80 11.69
C GLU A 213 -22.36 8.50 11.24
N ARG A 214 -21.20 7.99 11.66
CA ARG A 214 -19.91 8.53 11.24
C ARG A 214 -19.72 8.41 9.74
N THR A 215 -20.10 7.28 9.15
CA THR A 215 -19.98 7.05 7.72
C THR A 215 -20.87 8.01 6.94
N LYS A 216 -22.13 8.17 7.33
CA LYS A 216 -23.06 9.15 6.74
C LYS A 216 -22.50 10.58 6.77
N ARG A 217 -21.89 10.96 7.87
CA ARG A 217 -21.37 12.31 8.06
C ARG A 217 -20.06 12.57 7.30
N LEU A 218 -19.11 11.63 7.33
CA LEU A 218 -17.74 11.84 6.87
C LEU A 218 -17.44 11.28 5.49
N ARG A 219 -18.08 10.18 5.14
CA ARG A 219 -17.84 9.45 3.90
C ARG A 219 -19.13 8.87 3.31
N PRO A 220 -20.18 9.71 3.03
CA PRO A 220 -21.50 9.23 2.60
C PRO A 220 -21.45 8.35 1.36
N LYS A 221 -20.52 8.61 0.43
CA LYS A 221 -20.33 7.81 -0.79
C LYS A 221 -20.03 6.32 -0.54
N LEU A 222 -19.57 5.94 0.66
CA LEU A 222 -19.38 4.53 0.99
C LEU A 222 -20.69 3.76 1.11
N LEU A 223 -21.80 4.46 1.39
CA LEU A 223 -23.15 3.88 1.55
C LEU A 223 -23.96 3.86 0.24
N GLU A 224 -23.41 4.41 -0.85
CA GLU A 224 -24.08 4.53 -2.15
C GLU A 224 -23.72 3.38 -3.11
N LYS A 225 -23.02 2.35 -2.61
CA LYS A 225 -22.59 1.17 -3.38
C LYS A 225 -23.67 0.09 -3.45
#